data_728e37da279a9b77673eb8851f081f28
#
_entry.id   728e37da279a9b77673eb8851f081f28
#
_cell.length_a   1.000
_cell.length_b   1.000
_cell.length_c   1.000
_cell.angle_alpha   90.00
_cell.angle_beta   90.00
_cell.angle_gamma   90.00
#
_symmetry.space_group_name_H-M   'P 1'
#
loop_
_entity.id
_entity.type
_entity.pdbx_description
1 polymer ?
#
loop_
_entity_poly.entity_id
_entity_poly.type
_entity_poly.pdbx_seq_one_letter_code
_entity_poly.pdbx_strand_id
1 'polypeptide(L)'
;MADALIGVTHFKGHELSGFGGTLKNLGMGCASRKGKLSQHSNISPQVKKKACVGCETCLPWCPSSAISMIPPDSEGKAKHSVALIDPKKCIGCGECILSCPQGAIQIQWNESIPLFQKKMVEHAYGVIHPKKGKALYLNFLTQISPACDCYGFSDTPIVKDIGMLASEDPVAIDQASVDLVNQEEGNCSSKLIKNLEAGGDKFRALYPEVDWNIQLSYGEEIGLGTRNYELIKI
;
A
#
# COMPACT_ATOMS: atom_id res chain seq x y z
N MET A 1 6.31 18.50 -15.53
CA MET A 1 6.73 17.28 -14.82
C MET A 1 7.93 17.66 -13.97
N ALA A 2 8.04 17.27 -12.71
CA ALA A 2 9.19 17.63 -11.85
C ALA A 2 10.47 16.98 -12.37
N ASP A 3 11.61 17.67 -12.30
CA ASP A 3 12.89 17.17 -12.80
C ASP A 3 13.63 16.29 -11.79
N ALA A 4 13.40 16.51 -10.50
CA ALA A 4 13.99 15.76 -9.40
C ALA A 4 12.91 15.27 -8.43
N LEU A 5 13.29 14.31 -7.56
CA LEU A 5 12.42 13.73 -6.54
C LEU A 5 13.16 13.66 -5.21
N ILE A 6 12.53 14.13 -4.14
CA ILE A 6 12.97 13.85 -2.77
C ILE A 6 11.83 13.06 -2.09
N GLY A 7 12.10 11.80 -1.78
CA GLY A 7 11.18 10.94 -1.03
C GLY A 7 11.45 11.06 0.47
N VAL A 8 10.49 11.58 1.23
CA VAL A 8 10.57 11.66 2.69
C VAL A 8 9.59 10.66 3.27
N THR A 9 10.08 9.73 4.08
CA THR A 9 9.32 8.56 4.52
C THR A 9 9.43 8.38 6.03
N HIS A 10 8.30 8.23 6.70
CA HIS A 10 8.23 7.64 8.03
C HIS A 10 8.27 6.11 7.89
N PHE A 11 9.27 5.46 8.46
CA PHE A 11 9.42 4.01 8.43
C PHE A 11 8.61 3.36 9.56
N LYS A 12 7.80 2.33 9.27
CA LYS A 12 6.86 1.70 10.22
C LYS A 12 6.41 0.32 9.78
N GLY A 13 5.69 -0.41 10.65
CA GLY A 13 5.01 -1.66 10.30
C GLY A 13 3.90 -1.47 9.27
N HIS A 14 3.54 -2.55 8.57
CA HIS A 14 2.46 -2.56 7.60
C HIS A 14 1.91 -3.98 7.35
N GLU A 15 0.60 -4.13 7.43
CA GLU A 15 -0.10 -5.42 7.42
C GLU A 15 -0.02 -6.22 6.11
N LEU A 16 0.24 -5.58 4.96
CA LEU A 16 0.34 -6.24 3.65
C LEU A 16 1.76 -6.29 3.10
N SER A 17 2.69 -5.51 3.64
CA SER A 17 4.08 -5.49 3.18
C SER A 17 5.10 -5.76 4.28
N GLY A 18 4.64 -6.06 5.52
CA GLY A 18 5.48 -6.23 6.70
C GLY A 18 5.93 -4.89 7.27
N PHE A 19 6.54 -4.06 6.45
CA PHE A 19 6.88 -2.67 6.74
C PHE A 19 6.50 -1.73 5.58
N GLY A 20 6.41 -0.44 5.89
CA GLY A 20 6.26 0.62 4.91
C GLY A 20 7.47 1.57 4.97
N GLY A 21 8.31 1.50 3.95
CA GLY A 21 9.47 2.35 3.70
C GLY A 21 9.31 3.21 2.46
N THR A 22 10.44 3.56 1.84
CA THR A 22 10.51 4.34 0.59
C THR A 22 9.74 3.69 -0.56
N LEU A 23 9.89 2.36 -0.76
CA LEU A 23 9.18 1.63 -1.82
C LEU A 23 7.66 1.77 -1.68
N LYS A 24 7.14 1.58 -0.47
CA LYS A 24 5.71 1.73 -0.20
C LYS A 24 5.25 3.18 -0.32
N ASN A 25 6.03 4.14 0.19
CA ASN A 25 5.70 5.56 0.11
C ASN A 25 5.54 6.00 -1.35
N LEU A 26 6.45 5.65 -2.23
CA LEU A 26 6.38 6.01 -3.64
C LEU A 26 5.37 5.16 -4.42
N GLY A 27 5.37 3.85 -4.23
CA GLY A 27 4.51 2.93 -4.96
C GLY A 27 3.03 3.15 -4.67
N MET A 28 2.68 3.45 -3.42
CA MET A 28 1.30 3.72 -3.02
C MET A 28 0.98 5.22 -3.03
N GLY A 29 1.88 6.07 -2.50
CA GLY A 29 1.64 7.50 -2.36
C GLY A 29 1.53 8.23 -3.70
N CYS A 30 2.37 7.91 -4.68
CA CYS A 30 2.37 8.52 -6.01
C CYS A 30 1.44 7.83 -7.01
N ALA A 31 0.82 6.70 -6.64
CA ALA A 31 -0.13 6.02 -7.52
C ALA A 31 -1.43 6.81 -7.68
N SER A 32 -1.96 6.85 -8.90
CA SER A 32 -3.31 7.33 -9.17
C SER A 32 -4.35 6.45 -8.45
N ARG A 33 -5.61 6.89 -8.37
CA ARG A 33 -6.71 6.08 -7.82
C ARG A 33 -6.82 4.71 -8.49
N LYS A 34 -6.74 4.70 -9.83
CA LYS A 34 -6.70 3.46 -10.63
C LYS A 34 -5.51 2.58 -10.24
N GLY A 35 -4.32 3.18 -10.09
CA GLY A 35 -3.11 2.48 -9.65
C GLY A 35 -3.27 1.89 -8.25
N LYS A 36 -3.79 2.64 -7.29
CA LYS A 36 -4.07 2.12 -5.94
C LYS A 36 -5.06 0.95 -5.97
N LEU A 37 -6.15 1.07 -6.75
CA LEU A 37 -7.11 -0.02 -6.88
C LEU A 37 -6.45 -1.26 -7.48
N SER A 38 -5.64 -1.11 -8.53
CA SER A 38 -4.96 -2.24 -9.18
C SER A 38 -3.94 -2.95 -8.29
N GLN A 39 -3.38 -2.26 -7.29
CA GLN A 39 -2.49 -2.87 -6.29
C GLN A 39 -3.25 -3.73 -5.29
N HIS A 40 -4.48 -3.35 -4.92
CA HIS A 40 -5.28 -4.02 -3.90
C HIS A 40 -6.30 -5.03 -4.46
N SER A 41 -6.61 -4.95 -5.74
CA SER A 41 -7.64 -5.77 -6.35
C SER A 41 -7.34 -6.02 -7.83
N ASN A 42 -7.59 -7.24 -8.28
CA ASN A 42 -7.49 -7.65 -9.68
C ASN A 42 -8.87 -7.80 -10.33
N ILE A 43 -9.94 -7.52 -9.60
CA ILE A 43 -11.32 -7.59 -10.07
C ILE A 43 -12.04 -6.25 -9.91
N SER A 44 -13.14 -6.08 -10.67
CA SER A 44 -13.96 -4.86 -10.60
C SER A 44 -14.55 -4.64 -9.21
N PRO A 45 -14.84 -3.38 -8.80
CA PRO A 45 -15.58 -3.12 -7.58
C PRO A 45 -16.91 -3.85 -7.54
N GLN A 46 -17.38 -4.17 -6.35
CA GLN A 46 -18.65 -4.83 -6.12
C GLN A 46 -19.70 -3.88 -5.55
N VAL A 47 -20.94 -4.02 -6.01
CA VAL A 47 -22.08 -3.27 -5.47
C VAL A 47 -22.75 -4.07 -4.35
N LYS A 48 -22.78 -3.52 -3.13
CA LYS A 48 -23.61 -4.05 -2.03
C LYS A 48 -25.08 -3.71 -2.32
N LYS A 49 -25.81 -4.66 -2.88
CA LYS A 49 -27.24 -4.49 -3.28
C LYS A 49 -28.11 -3.90 -2.17
N LYS A 50 -27.89 -4.32 -0.90
CA LYS A 50 -28.64 -3.81 0.26
C LYS A 50 -28.38 -2.33 0.59
N ALA A 51 -27.23 -1.80 0.20
CA ALA A 51 -26.84 -0.40 0.45
C ALA A 51 -27.09 0.49 -0.78
N CYS A 52 -27.25 -0.09 -1.96
CA CYS A 52 -27.56 0.66 -3.18
C CYS A 52 -29.02 1.09 -3.15
N VAL A 53 -29.26 2.40 -3.30
CA VAL A 53 -30.61 2.99 -3.32
C VAL A 53 -31.09 3.33 -4.73
N GLY A 54 -30.37 2.92 -5.78
CA GLY A 54 -30.77 3.17 -7.16
C GLY A 54 -30.66 4.61 -7.62
N CYS A 55 -29.84 5.45 -6.98
CA CYS A 55 -29.73 6.89 -7.26
C CYS A 55 -29.01 7.25 -8.57
N GLU A 56 -28.45 6.28 -9.27
CA GLU A 56 -27.78 6.40 -10.57
C GLU A 56 -26.54 7.33 -10.58
N THR A 57 -26.15 7.90 -9.46
CA THR A 57 -25.00 8.84 -9.36
C THR A 57 -23.70 8.28 -9.92
N CYS A 58 -23.50 6.96 -9.86
CA CYS A 58 -22.30 6.31 -10.37
C CYS A 58 -22.23 6.19 -11.90
N LEU A 59 -23.37 6.29 -12.62
CA LEU A 59 -23.40 6.09 -14.07
C LEU A 59 -22.56 7.14 -14.84
N PRO A 60 -22.75 8.46 -14.65
CA PRO A 60 -22.01 9.48 -15.39
C PRO A 60 -20.52 9.50 -15.05
N TRP A 61 -20.12 8.94 -13.90
CA TRP A 61 -18.72 8.86 -13.48
C TRP A 61 -17.97 7.65 -14.04
N CYS A 62 -18.65 6.77 -14.77
CA CYS A 62 -17.99 5.59 -15.35
C CYS A 62 -17.48 5.89 -16.77
N PRO A 63 -16.16 6.14 -16.97
CA PRO A 63 -15.62 6.52 -18.28
C PRO A 63 -15.69 5.39 -19.32
N SER A 64 -15.86 4.14 -18.87
CA SER A 64 -15.98 2.98 -19.76
C SER A 64 -17.41 2.47 -19.92
N SER A 65 -18.41 3.20 -19.39
CA SER A 65 -19.83 2.80 -19.41
C SER A 65 -20.05 1.34 -18.94
N ALA A 66 -19.27 0.95 -17.92
CA ALA A 66 -19.32 -0.40 -17.34
C ALA A 66 -20.48 -0.59 -16.34
N ILE A 67 -21.23 0.47 -16.01
CA ILE A 67 -22.28 0.42 -15.00
C ILE A 67 -23.64 0.50 -15.67
N SER A 68 -24.53 -0.42 -15.31
CA SER A 68 -25.93 -0.46 -15.71
C SER A 68 -26.82 -0.59 -14.48
N MET A 69 -28.11 -0.25 -14.61
CA MET A 69 -29.09 -0.48 -13.55
C MET A 69 -29.85 -1.76 -13.83
N ILE A 70 -29.96 -2.62 -12.83
CA ILE A 70 -30.83 -3.79 -12.87
C ILE A 70 -32.15 -3.40 -12.21
N PRO A 71 -33.31 -3.68 -12.84
CA PRO A 71 -34.61 -3.42 -12.24
C PRO A 71 -34.80 -4.26 -10.95
N PRO A 72 -35.76 -3.87 -10.10
CA PRO A 72 -36.16 -4.67 -8.94
C PRO A 72 -36.48 -6.11 -9.36
N ASP A 73 -36.05 -7.08 -8.54
CA ASP A 73 -36.42 -8.48 -8.85
C ASP A 73 -37.88 -8.76 -8.51
N SER A 74 -38.49 -9.68 -9.28
CA SER A 74 -39.87 -10.13 -9.07
C SER A 74 -40.09 -10.87 -7.74
N GLU A 75 -39.00 -11.26 -7.05
CA GLU A 75 -39.05 -11.94 -5.76
C GLU A 75 -39.06 -10.96 -4.55
N GLY A 76 -39.07 -9.64 -4.80
CA GLY A 76 -39.17 -8.61 -3.75
C GLY A 76 -37.93 -8.42 -2.89
N LYS A 77 -36.76 -8.97 -3.29
CA LYS A 77 -35.50 -8.83 -2.57
C LYS A 77 -34.89 -7.43 -2.76
N ALA A 78 -35.18 -6.78 -3.88
CA ALA A 78 -34.80 -5.39 -4.14
C ALA A 78 -36.06 -4.55 -4.39
N LYS A 79 -36.26 -3.51 -3.60
CA LYS A 79 -37.42 -2.60 -3.73
C LYS A 79 -37.22 -1.53 -4.82
N HIS A 80 -36.03 -1.40 -5.35
CA HIS A 80 -35.63 -0.40 -6.36
C HIS A 80 -34.54 -0.98 -7.26
N SER A 81 -34.24 -0.32 -8.37
CA SER A 81 -33.13 -0.68 -9.24
C SER A 81 -31.80 -0.63 -8.50
N VAL A 82 -30.89 -1.52 -8.81
CA VAL A 82 -29.53 -1.54 -8.23
C VAL A 82 -28.48 -1.47 -9.33
N ALA A 83 -27.36 -0.82 -9.06
CA ALA A 83 -26.25 -0.77 -9.99
C ALA A 83 -25.61 -2.15 -10.15
N LEU A 84 -25.21 -2.46 -11.38
CA LEU A 84 -24.36 -3.62 -11.74
C LEU A 84 -23.14 -3.12 -12.47
N ILE A 85 -21.96 -3.63 -12.10
CA ILE A 85 -20.70 -3.33 -12.78
C ILE A 85 -20.33 -4.53 -13.65
N ASP A 86 -20.20 -4.31 -14.97
CA ASP A 86 -19.71 -5.32 -15.91
C ASP A 86 -18.17 -5.41 -15.78
N PRO A 87 -17.65 -6.55 -15.29
CA PRO A 87 -16.20 -6.71 -15.09
C PRO A 87 -15.42 -6.71 -16.41
N LYS A 88 -16.04 -7.03 -17.56
CA LYS A 88 -15.38 -7.02 -18.86
C LYS A 88 -15.18 -5.60 -19.40
N LYS A 89 -16.04 -4.66 -19.03
CA LYS A 89 -15.94 -3.24 -19.41
C LYS A 89 -15.22 -2.39 -18.37
N CYS A 90 -15.16 -2.86 -17.11
CA CYS A 90 -14.58 -2.11 -16.02
C CYS A 90 -13.06 -1.96 -16.19
N ILE A 91 -12.58 -0.71 -16.23
CA ILE A 91 -11.15 -0.39 -16.33
C ILE A 91 -10.48 -0.17 -14.97
N GLY A 92 -11.17 -0.41 -13.86
CA GLY A 92 -10.62 -0.27 -12.50
C GLY A 92 -10.21 1.16 -12.11
N CYS A 93 -10.90 2.20 -12.58
CA CYS A 93 -10.55 3.60 -12.24
C CYS A 93 -10.95 4.00 -10.83
N GLY A 94 -11.95 3.31 -10.21
CA GLY A 94 -12.43 3.60 -8.86
C GLY A 94 -13.36 4.81 -8.72
N GLU A 95 -13.68 5.55 -9.79
CA GLU A 95 -14.51 6.77 -9.73
C GLU A 95 -15.91 6.48 -9.15
N CYS A 96 -16.50 5.35 -9.49
CA CYS A 96 -17.80 4.94 -8.96
C CYS A 96 -17.81 4.70 -7.43
N ILE A 97 -16.68 4.33 -6.84
CA ILE A 97 -16.56 4.14 -5.39
C ILE A 97 -16.68 5.49 -4.68
N LEU A 98 -16.01 6.52 -5.22
CA LEU A 98 -15.98 7.85 -4.65
C LEU A 98 -17.28 8.62 -4.89
N SER A 99 -17.91 8.41 -6.06
CA SER A 99 -19.15 9.10 -6.41
C SER A 99 -20.39 8.52 -5.72
N CYS A 100 -20.28 7.33 -5.10
CA CYS A 100 -21.41 6.71 -4.44
C CYS A 100 -21.72 7.33 -3.06
N PRO A 101 -22.81 8.12 -2.91
CA PRO A 101 -23.12 8.78 -1.64
C PRO A 101 -23.48 7.81 -0.52
N GLN A 102 -23.88 6.59 -0.89
CA GLN A 102 -24.26 5.54 0.06
C GLN A 102 -23.09 4.59 0.43
N GLY A 103 -21.90 4.77 -0.16
CA GLY A 103 -20.79 3.84 0.01
C GLY A 103 -21.12 2.40 -0.42
N ALA A 104 -22.11 2.24 -1.31
CA ALA A 104 -22.60 0.94 -1.74
C ALA A 104 -21.63 0.21 -2.69
N ILE A 105 -20.71 0.94 -3.32
CA ILE A 105 -19.71 0.37 -4.23
C ILE A 105 -18.39 0.23 -3.47
N GLN A 106 -17.88 -0.99 -3.37
CA GLN A 106 -16.72 -1.29 -2.54
C GLN A 106 -15.63 -2.01 -3.32
N ILE A 107 -14.38 -1.80 -2.87
CA ILE A 107 -13.21 -2.55 -3.33
C ILE A 107 -13.35 -3.99 -2.85
N GLN A 108 -13.09 -4.94 -3.73
CA GLN A 108 -12.88 -6.32 -3.36
C GLN A 108 -11.38 -6.50 -3.07
N TRP A 109 -11.02 -6.58 -1.79
CA TRP A 109 -9.65 -6.79 -1.33
C TRP A 109 -9.27 -8.26 -1.54
N ASN A 110 -8.94 -8.63 -2.79
CA ASN A 110 -8.71 -10.01 -3.20
C ASN A 110 -7.31 -10.26 -3.75
N GLU A 111 -6.45 -9.24 -3.73
CA GLU A 111 -5.08 -9.44 -4.18
C GLU A 111 -4.29 -10.23 -3.14
N SER A 112 -3.49 -11.19 -3.60
CA SER A 112 -2.58 -11.91 -2.71
C SER A 112 -1.47 -11.00 -2.19
N ILE A 113 -1.04 -11.20 -0.95
CA ILE A 113 0.01 -10.40 -0.30
C ILE A 113 1.29 -10.33 -1.16
N PRO A 114 1.82 -11.44 -1.72
CA PRO A 114 2.99 -11.37 -2.60
C PRO A 114 2.77 -10.52 -3.86
N LEU A 115 1.62 -10.65 -4.49
CA LEU A 115 1.33 -9.90 -5.72
C LEU A 115 1.07 -8.42 -5.44
N PHE A 116 0.42 -8.10 -4.31
CA PHE A 116 0.31 -6.73 -3.81
C PHE A 116 1.69 -6.07 -3.68
N GLN A 117 2.66 -6.74 -3.02
CA GLN A 117 4.00 -6.22 -2.84
C GLN A 117 4.70 -5.97 -4.19
N LYS A 118 4.61 -6.92 -5.12
CA LYS A 118 5.20 -6.77 -6.46
C LYS A 118 4.59 -5.60 -7.22
N LYS A 119 3.27 -5.48 -7.28
CA LYS A 119 2.59 -4.35 -7.91
C LYS A 119 2.95 -3.01 -7.27
N MET A 120 3.09 -2.96 -5.95
CA MET A 120 3.53 -1.77 -5.23
C MET A 120 4.94 -1.34 -5.69
N VAL A 121 5.86 -2.28 -5.81
CA VAL A 121 7.24 -2.02 -6.29
C VAL A 121 7.26 -1.61 -7.76
N GLU A 122 6.44 -2.20 -8.63
CA GLU A 122 6.29 -1.79 -10.03
C GLU A 122 5.81 -0.33 -10.16
N HIS A 123 4.86 0.08 -9.29
CA HIS A 123 4.41 1.47 -9.26
C HIS A 123 5.53 2.41 -8.77
N ALA A 124 6.32 2.01 -7.76
CA ALA A 124 7.50 2.75 -7.34
C ALA A 124 8.51 2.88 -8.49
N TYR A 125 8.77 1.80 -9.23
CA TYR A 125 9.61 1.82 -10.42
C TYR A 125 9.12 2.84 -11.45
N GLY A 126 7.82 2.86 -11.75
CA GLY A 126 7.24 3.83 -12.69
C GLY A 126 7.42 5.29 -12.27
N VAL A 127 7.47 5.57 -10.97
CA VAL A 127 7.75 6.91 -10.41
C VAL A 127 9.22 7.27 -10.50
N ILE A 128 10.11 6.32 -10.16
CA ILE A 128 11.55 6.54 -9.98
C ILE A 128 12.30 6.49 -11.32
N HIS A 129 11.93 5.57 -12.22
CA HIS A 129 12.65 5.33 -13.47
C HIS A 129 12.90 6.61 -14.29
N PRO A 130 11.91 7.52 -14.49
CA PRO A 130 12.16 8.78 -15.20
C PRO A 130 12.98 9.80 -14.40
N LYS A 131 13.34 9.48 -13.14
CA LYS A 131 14.12 10.32 -12.20
C LYS A 131 15.48 9.71 -11.85
N LYS A 132 15.92 8.69 -12.59
CA LYS A 132 17.21 8.02 -12.32
C LYS A 132 18.35 9.04 -12.28
N GLY A 133 19.15 9.02 -11.18
CA GLY A 133 20.21 9.98 -10.90
C GLY A 133 19.72 11.38 -10.48
N LYS A 134 18.42 11.56 -10.20
CA LYS A 134 17.82 12.82 -9.74
C LYS A 134 16.82 12.58 -8.60
N ALA A 135 17.01 11.51 -7.86
CA ALA A 135 16.17 11.14 -6.71
C ALA A 135 17.02 10.95 -5.46
N LEU A 136 16.49 11.40 -4.32
CA LEU A 136 17.06 11.21 -2.99
C LEU A 136 15.95 10.71 -2.07
N TYR A 137 16.28 9.78 -1.20
CA TYR A 137 15.34 9.20 -0.25
C TYR A 137 15.81 9.41 1.17
N LEU A 138 14.87 9.74 2.05
CA LEU A 138 15.08 9.93 3.48
C LEU A 138 14.09 9.04 4.23
N ASN A 139 14.60 8.10 5.03
CA ASN A 139 13.78 7.28 5.93
C ASN A 139 13.97 7.75 7.38
N PHE A 140 12.89 8.17 8.02
CA PHE A 140 12.86 8.50 9.44
C PHE A 140 12.51 7.24 10.23
N LEU A 141 13.49 6.73 10.98
CA LEU A 141 13.39 5.60 11.86
C LEU A 141 13.13 6.09 13.29
N THR A 142 12.09 6.87 13.46
CA THR A 142 11.63 7.46 14.71
C THR A 142 10.15 7.16 14.90
N GLN A 143 9.72 6.90 16.13
CA GLN A 143 8.34 6.57 16.48
C GLN A 143 7.78 5.43 15.60
N ILE A 144 8.58 4.38 15.41
CA ILE A 144 8.28 3.25 14.51
C ILE A 144 7.06 2.49 15.02
N SER A 145 5.88 2.87 14.53
CA SER A 145 4.60 2.26 14.91
C SER A 145 4.44 0.85 14.33
N PRO A 146 3.72 -0.06 15.01
CA PRO A 146 3.44 -1.39 14.47
C PRO A 146 2.54 -1.37 13.23
N ALA A 147 1.69 -0.34 13.09
CA ALA A 147 0.71 -0.22 12.01
C ALA A 147 1.02 0.97 11.08
N CYS A 148 0.39 0.97 9.92
CA CYS A 148 0.52 2.03 8.92
C CYS A 148 -0.10 3.35 9.41
N ASP A 149 0.53 4.50 9.10
CA ASP A 149 -0.01 5.84 9.35
C ASP A 149 -1.32 6.13 8.58
N CYS A 150 -1.74 5.25 7.67
CA CYS A 150 -3.02 5.38 6.98
C CYS A 150 -4.24 5.04 7.88
N TYR A 151 -4.01 4.45 9.05
CA TYR A 151 -5.05 4.23 10.05
C TYR A 151 -5.29 5.49 10.88
N GLY A 152 -6.50 5.66 11.38
CA GLY A 152 -6.88 6.77 12.26
C GLY A 152 -6.42 6.61 13.73
N PHE A 153 -5.52 5.66 13.99
CA PHE A 153 -4.94 5.39 15.30
C PHE A 153 -3.45 5.08 15.15
N SER A 154 -2.69 5.36 16.19
CA SER A 154 -1.30 4.95 16.33
C SER A 154 -1.13 4.13 17.61
N ASP A 155 -0.09 3.33 17.67
CA ASP A 155 0.26 2.50 18.83
C ASP A 155 1.69 2.81 19.28
N THR A 156 2.06 2.30 20.44
CA THR A 156 3.40 2.45 21.01
C THR A 156 4.47 1.96 20.03
N PRO A 157 5.55 2.71 19.81
CA PRO A 157 6.65 2.30 18.93
C PRO A 157 7.24 0.94 19.31
N ILE A 158 7.57 0.13 18.30
CA ILE A 158 8.07 -1.25 18.48
C ILE A 158 9.53 -1.32 18.92
N VAL A 159 10.30 -0.27 18.66
CA VAL A 159 11.69 -0.08 19.10
C VAL A 159 11.89 1.40 19.48
N LYS A 160 13.01 1.72 20.13
CA LYS A 160 13.40 3.13 20.35
C LYS A 160 13.70 3.83 19.03
N ASP A 161 13.73 5.17 19.07
CA ASP A 161 14.15 5.99 17.94
C ASP A 161 15.61 5.68 17.56
N ILE A 162 15.86 5.48 16.27
CA ILE A 162 17.18 5.14 15.72
C ILE A 162 17.82 6.38 15.08
N GLY A 163 17.04 7.11 14.26
CA GLY A 163 17.52 8.30 13.57
C GLY A 163 16.94 8.43 12.16
N MET A 164 17.75 8.95 11.25
CA MET A 164 17.35 9.17 9.85
C MET A 164 18.40 8.58 8.92
N LEU A 165 17.95 7.94 7.87
CA LEU A 165 18.79 7.45 6.77
C LEU A 165 18.58 8.32 5.52
N ALA A 166 19.65 8.44 4.71
CA ALA A 166 19.60 9.05 3.39
C ALA A 166 20.28 8.15 2.36
N SER A 167 19.72 8.01 1.16
CA SER A 167 20.30 7.25 0.05
C SER A 167 19.73 7.69 -1.28
N GLU A 168 20.49 7.50 -2.35
CA GLU A 168 19.99 7.59 -3.75
C GLU A 168 19.39 6.28 -4.26
N ASP A 169 19.53 5.19 -3.50
CA ASP A 169 18.99 3.87 -3.82
C ASP A 169 17.78 3.55 -2.92
N PRO A 170 16.57 3.40 -3.48
CA PRO A 170 15.35 3.18 -2.71
C PRO A 170 15.25 1.78 -2.09
N VAL A 171 15.93 0.78 -2.67
CA VAL A 171 15.96 -0.59 -2.15
C VAL A 171 16.98 -0.69 -1.00
N ALA A 172 18.17 -0.10 -1.20
CA ALA A 172 19.22 -0.07 -0.19
C ALA A 172 18.77 0.61 1.09
N ILE A 173 18.10 1.77 0.98
CA ILE A 173 17.63 2.50 2.17
C ILE A 173 16.57 1.71 2.95
N ASP A 174 15.64 1.03 2.25
CA ASP A 174 14.62 0.22 2.91
C ASP A 174 15.24 -1.05 3.53
N GLN A 175 16.25 -1.67 2.88
CA GLN A 175 17.00 -2.78 3.46
C GLN A 175 17.75 -2.34 4.73
N ALA A 176 18.50 -1.24 4.67
CA ALA A 176 19.21 -0.70 5.82
C ALA A 176 18.25 -0.36 6.98
N SER A 177 17.08 0.20 6.65
CA SER A 177 16.05 0.53 7.64
C SER A 177 15.56 -0.71 8.39
N VAL A 178 15.23 -1.77 7.66
CA VAL A 178 14.80 -3.05 8.27
C VAL A 178 15.89 -3.64 9.15
N ASP A 179 17.13 -3.67 8.66
CA ASP A 179 18.26 -4.25 9.38
C ASP A 179 18.52 -3.51 10.69
N LEU A 180 18.51 -2.16 10.66
CA LEU A 180 18.70 -1.34 11.87
C LEU A 180 17.55 -1.54 12.88
N VAL A 181 16.30 -1.60 12.43
CA VAL A 181 15.16 -1.88 13.32
C VAL A 181 15.29 -3.26 13.95
N ASN A 182 15.69 -4.26 13.18
CA ASN A 182 15.87 -5.62 13.69
C ASN A 182 17.05 -5.74 14.66
N GLN A 183 18.08 -4.89 14.54
CA GLN A 183 19.22 -4.83 15.48
C GLN A 183 18.87 -4.23 16.84
N GLU A 184 17.79 -3.44 16.94
CA GLU A 184 17.36 -2.85 18.21
C GLU A 184 16.63 -3.87 19.10
N GLU A 185 16.63 -3.60 20.42
CA GLU A 185 15.76 -4.30 21.36
C GLU A 185 14.31 -3.86 21.15
N GLY A 186 13.40 -4.82 21.12
CA GLY A 186 11.97 -4.58 20.96
C GLY A 186 11.34 -4.00 22.21
N ASN A 187 10.39 -3.09 22.04
CA ASN A 187 9.62 -2.51 23.11
C ASN A 187 8.50 -3.48 23.58
N CYS A 188 8.67 -4.09 24.74
CA CYS A 188 7.70 -5.03 25.30
C CYS A 188 6.33 -4.39 25.69
N SER A 189 6.25 -3.07 25.73
CA SER A 189 4.99 -2.35 25.96
C SER A 189 4.22 -2.05 24.68
N SER A 190 4.76 -2.44 23.52
CA SER A 190 4.13 -2.29 22.21
C SER A 190 3.32 -3.53 21.81
N LYS A 191 2.79 -3.50 20.60
CA LYS A 191 2.13 -4.67 19.97
C LYS A 191 3.11 -5.81 19.63
N LEU A 192 4.42 -5.56 19.71
CA LEU A 192 5.46 -6.56 19.47
C LEU A 192 5.59 -7.50 20.67
N ILE A 193 5.19 -8.76 20.52
CA ILE A 193 5.18 -9.77 21.60
C ILE A 193 6.22 -10.89 21.43
N LYS A 194 6.92 -10.90 20.30
CA LYS A 194 7.95 -11.90 19.94
C LYS A 194 9.14 -11.20 19.29
N ASN A 195 10.28 -11.89 19.21
CA ASN A 195 11.53 -11.37 18.61
C ASN A 195 11.94 -10.02 19.22
N LEU A 196 11.81 -9.91 20.53
CA LEU A 196 12.16 -8.67 21.26
C LEU A 196 13.66 -8.47 21.37
N GLU A 197 14.45 -9.55 21.29
CA GLU A 197 15.92 -9.52 21.33
C GLU A 197 16.50 -8.76 20.13
N ALA A 198 17.66 -8.16 20.28
CA ALA A 198 18.44 -7.60 19.18
C ALA A 198 18.78 -8.68 18.15
N GLY A 199 18.60 -8.35 16.88
CA GLY A 199 18.73 -9.30 15.76
C GLY A 199 17.46 -10.10 15.42
N GLY A 200 16.42 -10.06 16.26
CA GLY A 200 15.13 -10.68 15.97
C GLY A 200 14.35 -9.95 14.89
N ASP A 201 13.70 -10.67 13.98
CA ASP A 201 12.86 -10.07 12.92
C ASP A 201 11.55 -9.51 13.50
N LYS A 202 11.51 -8.19 13.74
CA LYS A 202 10.38 -7.47 14.33
C LYS A 202 9.16 -7.48 13.42
N PHE A 203 9.37 -7.33 12.13
CA PHE A 203 8.26 -7.24 11.16
C PHE A 203 7.61 -8.59 10.89
N ARG A 204 8.40 -9.67 10.88
CA ARG A 204 7.85 -11.04 10.83
C ARG A 204 7.10 -11.40 12.12
N ALA A 205 7.54 -10.87 13.25
CA ALA A 205 6.84 -11.07 14.53
C ALA A 205 5.49 -10.34 14.58
N LEU A 206 5.40 -9.13 13.98
CA LEU A 206 4.15 -8.37 13.87
C LEU A 206 3.18 -9.00 12.87
N TYR A 207 3.68 -9.47 11.74
CA TYR A 207 2.89 -9.95 10.61
C TYR A 207 3.44 -11.28 10.08
N PRO A 208 3.19 -12.41 10.78
CA PRO A 208 3.78 -13.72 10.46
C PRO A 208 3.45 -14.23 9.06
N GLU A 209 2.28 -13.86 8.54
CA GLU A 209 1.80 -14.26 7.20
C GLU A 209 2.41 -13.44 6.06
N VAL A 210 3.20 -12.39 6.39
CA VAL A 210 3.75 -11.47 5.40
C VAL A 210 5.24 -11.71 5.24
N ASP A 211 5.65 -12.12 4.06
CA ASP A 211 7.05 -12.12 3.67
C ASP A 211 7.48 -10.75 3.15
N TRP A 212 7.99 -9.89 4.02
CA TRP A 212 8.43 -8.55 3.66
C TRP A 212 9.65 -8.53 2.72
N ASN A 213 10.41 -9.64 2.60
CA ASN A 213 11.53 -9.74 1.67
C ASN A 213 11.09 -9.56 0.21
N ILE A 214 9.86 -9.90 -0.12
CA ILE A 214 9.34 -9.86 -1.50
C ILE A 214 9.50 -8.46 -2.10
N GLN A 215 9.18 -7.40 -1.37
CA GLN A 215 9.29 -6.04 -1.90
C GLN A 215 10.75 -5.65 -2.20
N LEU A 216 11.71 -6.08 -1.39
CA LEU A 216 13.13 -5.78 -1.59
C LEU A 216 13.75 -6.63 -2.70
N SER A 217 13.56 -7.96 -2.65
CA SER A 217 14.09 -8.87 -3.67
C SER A 217 13.52 -8.59 -5.06
N TYR A 218 12.22 -8.29 -5.14
CA TYR A 218 11.60 -7.92 -6.40
C TYR A 218 12.07 -6.55 -6.91
N GLY A 219 12.28 -5.58 -6.02
CA GLY A 219 12.89 -4.29 -6.37
C GLY A 219 14.28 -4.43 -6.99
N GLU A 220 15.10 -5.33 -6.45
CA GLU A 220 16.40 -5.66 -7.00
C GLU A 220 16.28 -6.43 -8.33
N GLU A 221 15.38 -7.42 -8.41
CA GLU A 221 15.12 -8.21 -9.63
C GLU A 221 14.76 -7.32 -10.83
N ILE A 222 13.91 -6.31 -10.63
CA ILE A 222 13.50 -5.40 -11.74
C ILE A 222 14.45 -4.23 -11.97
N GLY A 223 15.59 -4.18 -11.28
CA GLY A 223 16.62 -3.16 -11.45
C GLY A 223 16.27 -1.78 -10.89
N LEU A 224 15.42 -1.74 -9.85
CA LEU A 224 15.06 -0.49 -9.16
C LEU A 224 16.18 0.01 -8.24
N GLY A 225 16.96 -0.90 -7.66
CA GLY A 225 18.08 -0.64 -6.77
C GLY A 225 18.78 -1.93 -6.38
N THR A 226 19.58 -1.91 -5.31
CA THR A 226 20.26 -3.08 -4.75
C THR A 226 20.02 -3.20 -3.25
N ARG A 227 20.04 -4.42 -2.74
CA ARG A 227 19.96 -4.68 -1.29
C ARG A 227 21.31 -4.49 -0.59
N ASN A 228 22.40 -4.44 -1.34
CA ASN A 228 23.73 -4.19 -0.81
C ASN A 228 23.91 -2.72 -0.49
N TYR A 229 24.40 -2.40 0.71
CA TYR A 229 24.66 -1.04 1.13
C TYR A 229 25.87 -0.96 2.04
N GLU A 230 26.48 0.21 2.13
CA GLU A 230 27.44 0.59 3.13
C GLU A 230 26.79 1.67 4.01
N LEU A 231 26.83 1.47 5.34
CA LEU A 231 26.28 2.42 6.29
C LEU A 231 27.37 3.35 6.78
N ILE A 232 27.28 4.63 6.41
CA ILE A 232 28.18 5.67 6.86
C ILE A 232 27.47 6.50 7.94
N LYS A 233 28.00 6.50 9.13
CA LYS A 233 27.47 7.30 10.24
C LYS A 233 28.14 8.67 10.25
N ILE A 234 27.33 9.72 10.26
CA ILE A 234 27.73 11.13 10.30
C ILE A 234 27.28 11.80 11.60
#